data_a4cc203a6343e24a3ea48e84297dfc20
#
_entry.id   a4cc203a6343e24a3ea48e84297dfc20
#
_cell.length_a   1.000
_cell.length_b   1.000
_cell.length_c   1.000
_cell.angle_alpha   90.00
_cell.angle_beta   90.00
_cell.angle_gamma   90.00
#
_symmetry.space_group_name_H-M   'P 1'
#
loop_
_entity.id
_entity.type
_entity.pdbx_description
1 polymer ?
#
loop_
_entity_poly.entity_id
_entity_poly.type
_entity_poly.pdbx_seq_one_letter_code
_entity_poly.pdbx_strand_id
1 'polypeptide(L)'
;MIKGIHHISMKCGTAEELAKVREFYIELLGLKVIREWAEGMMIDTGNGLLEIFTNADGTHCLGVIRHMALLTDDVDEIAAKVKAAGYDLFIEPNDRDIPSDPVYPIRMAFCYGPLGEQVEFYMER
;
A
#
# COMPACT_ATOMS: atom_id res chain seq x y z
N MET A 1 -12.26 -23.99 5.67
CA MET A 1 -12.98 -22.70 5.52
C MET A 1 -12.00 -21.55 5.35
N ILE A 2 -12.30 -20.61 4.47
CA ILE A 2 -11.50 -19.38 4.28
C ILE A 2 -11.68 -18.51 5.52
N LYS A 3 -10.56 -17.93 6.04
CA LYS A 3 -10.54 -17.06 7.23
C LYS A 3 -10.23 -15.60 6.91
N GLY A 4 -9.97 -15.27 5.66
CA GLY A 4 -9.63 -13.92 5.21
C GLY A 4 -8.42 -13.91 4.29
N ILE A 5 -7.95 -12.71 3.96
CA ILE A 5 -6.73 -12.52 3.18
C ILE A 5 -5.54 -12.64 4.14
N HIS A 6 -4.58 -13.53 3.82
CA HIS A 6 -3.36 -13.67 4.61
C HIS A 6 -2.31 -12.64 4.19
N HIS A 7 -2.05 -12.52 2.90
CA HIS A 7 -1.09 -11.56 2.37
C HIS A 7 -1.41 -11.12 0.95
N ILE A 8 -0.84 -9.99 0.56
CA ILE A 8 -0.72 -9.51 -0.82
C ILE A 8 0.75 -9.61 -1.20
N SER A 9 1.05 -10.26 -2.33
CA SER A 9 2.42 -10.47 -2.80
C SER A 9 2.77 -9.50 -3.92
N MET A 10 3.96 -8.90 -3.81
CA MET A 10 4.56 -8.03 -4.82
C MET A 10 6.00 -8.48 -5.07
N LYS A 11 6.58 -8.06 -6.20
CA LYS A 11 7.97 -8.38 -6.54
C LYS A 11 8.75 -7.14 -6.91
N CYS A 12 9.98 -7.04 -6.42
CA CYS A 12 11.00 -6.13 -6.92
C CYS A 12 12.12 -6.91 -7.59
N GLY A 13 12.78 -6.30 -8.58
CA GLY A 13 13.82 -6.96 -9.39
C GLY A 13 15.22 -6.41 -9.16
N THR A 14 15.36 -5.31 -8.40
CA THR A 14 16.64 -4.66 -8.14
C THR A 14 16.79 -4.29 -6.66
N ALA A 15 18.04 -4.14 -6.22
CA ALA A 15 18.34 -3.66 -4.87
C ALA A 15 17.80 -2.24 -4.64
N GLU A 16 17.76 -1.41 -5.68
CA GLU A 16 17.20 -0.05 -5.64
C GLU A 16 15.69 -0.09 -5.39
N GLU A 17 14.96 -0.94 -6.10
CA GLU A 17 13.51 -1.13 -5.87
C GLU A 17 13.23 -1.63 -4.45
N LEU A 18 14.02 -2.58 -3.95
CA LEU A 18 13.89 -3.06 -2.58
C LEU A 18 14.13 -1.95 -1.54
N ALA A 19 15.13 -1.10 -1.77
CA ALA A 19 15.40 0.05 -0.91
C ALA A 19 14.21 1.02 -0.88
N LYS A 20 13.58 1.28 -2.03
CA LYS A 20 12.37 2.11 -2.12
C LYS A 20 11.16 1.48 -1.44
N VAL A 21 11.01 0.16 -1.53
CA VAL A 21 9.96 -0.57 -0.78
C VAL A 21 10.14 -0.38 0.72
N ARG A 22 11.38 -0.51 1.23
CA ARG A 22 11.69 -0.29 2.65
C ARG A 22 11.42 1.15 3.07
N GLU A 23 11.88 2.11 2.28
CA GLU A 23 11.63 3.54 2.54
C GLU A 23 10.13 3.83 2.67
N PHE A 24 9.33 3.37 1.70
CA PHE A 24 7.89 3.66 1.67
C PHE A 24 7.13 2.93 2.79
N TYR A 25 7.17 1.61 2.82
CA TYR A 25 6.31 0.84 3.73
C TYR A 25 6.81 0.84 5.18
N ILE A 26 8.11 0.78 5.40
CA ILE A 26 8.69 0.65 6.73
C ILE A 26 9.01 2.02 7.33
N GLU A 27 9.77 2.85 6.63
CA GLU A 27 10.23 4.13 7.19
C GLU A 27 9.13 5.19 7.16
N LEU A 28 8.46 5.37 6.00
CA LEU A 28 7.43 6.40 5.81
C LEU A 28 6.10 6.01 6.45
N LEU A 29 5.57 4.82 6.14
CA LEU A 29 4.28 4.37 6.68
C LEU A 29 4.38 3.72 8.07
N GLY A 30 5.58 3.43 8.57
CA GLY A 30 5.79 2.90 9.91
C GLY A 30 5.40 1.43 10.10
N LEU A 31 5.27 0.66 9.02
CA LEU A 31 4.97 -0.76 9.10
C LEU A 31 6.20 -1.57 9.52
N LYS A 32 5.99 -2.77 10.06
CA LYS A 32 7.07 -3.59 10.63
C LYS A 32 7.32 -4.84 9.81
N VAL A 33 8.61 -5.11 9.54
CA VAL A 33 9.02 -6.43 9.02
C VAL A 33 8.90 -7.45 10.15
N ILE A 34 8.12 -8.51 9.91
CA ILE A 34 7.93 -9.60 10.87
C ILE A 34 8.64 -10.89 10.46
N ARG A 35 9.06 -10.99 9.21
CA ARG A 35 9.78 -12.13 8.67
C ARG A 35 10.63 -11.70 7.50
N GLU A 36 11.84 -12.22 7.42
CA GLU A 36 12.78 -11.92 6.33
C GLU A 36 13.59 -13.18 5.98
N TRP A 37 13.86 -13.38 4.70
CA TRP A 37 14.69 -14.47 4.18
C TRP A 37 15.47 -13.97 2.96
N ALA A 38 16.32 -14.83 2.37
CA ALA A 38 17.24 -14.41 1.30
C ALA A 38 16.56 -13.74 0.10
N GLU A 39 15.34 -14.17 -0.27
CA GLU A 39 14.63 -13.69 -1.46
C GLU A 39 13.34 -12.93 -1.15
N GLY A 40 13.13 -12.52 0.10
CA GLY A 40 11.89 -11.79 0.40
C GLY A 40 11.73 -11.37 1.86
N MET A 41 10.62 -10.71 2.10
CA MET A 41 10.21 -10.29 3.44
C MET A 41 8.69 -10.22 3.55
N MET A 42 8.19 -10.26 4.77
CA MET A 42 6.79 -10.00 5.10
C MET A 42 6.69 -8.80 6.05
N ILE A 43 5.86 -7.87 5.67
CA ILE A 43 5.59 -6.62 6.39
C ILE A 43 4.18 -6.70 6.97
N ASP A 44 4.05 -6.45 8.27
CA ASP A 44 2.75 -6.46 8.96
C ASP A 44 2.01 -5.14 8.74
N THR A 45 0.79 -5.22 8.22
CA THR A 45 -0.11 -4.06 8.04
C THR A 45 -1.05 -3.86 9.23
N GLY A 46 -0.98 -4.73 10.25
CA GLY A 46 -1.91 -4.77 11.38
C GLY A 46 -3.12 -5.68 11.13
N ASN A 47 -3.47 -5.94 9.87
CA ASN A 47 -4.57 -6.83 9.50
C ASN A 47 -4.27 -7.53 8.17
N GLY A 48 -3.29 -8.41 8.18
CA GLY A 48 -2.73 -9.07 7.02
C GLY A 48 -1.32 -8.60 6.72
N LEU A 49 -0.71 -9.16 5.70
CA LEU A 49 0.71 -8.96 5.40
C LEU A 49 0.91 -8.45 3.97
N LEU A 50 1.98 -7.70 3.76
CA LEU A 50 2.59 -7.50 2.45
C LEU A 50 3.79 -8.45 2.34
N GLU A 51 3.80 -9.30 1.32
CA GLU A 51 4.93 -10.17 1.00
C GLU A 51 5.69 -9.56 -0.17
N ILE A 52 6.96 -9.32 0.01
CA ILE A 52 7.83 -8.72 -1.01
C ILE A 52 8.89 -9.73 -1.40
N PHE A 53 8.86 -10.21 -2.64
CA PHE A 53 9.94 -11.00 -3.23
C PHE A 53 10.94 -10.11 -3.97
N THR A 54 12.18 -10.58 -4.07
CA THR A 54 13.29 -9.85 -4.71
C THR A 54 13.73 -10.44 -6.05
N ASN A 55 12.89 -11.29 -6.65
CA ASN A 55 13.21 -12.07 -7.85
C ASN A 55 12.33 -11.74 -9.06
N ALA A 56 11.90 -10.49 -9.20
CA ALA A 56 11.20 -10.05 -10.40
C ALA A 56 12.14 -10.04 -11.62
N ASP A 57 11.61 -10.36 -12.78
CA ASP A 57 12.36 -10.49 -14.04
C ASP A 57 11.91 -9.51 -15.13
N GLY A 58 11.12 -8.51 -14.80
CA GLY A 58 10.59 -7.60 -15.81
C GLY A 58 9.88 -6.36 -15.27
N THR A 59 9.15 -5.72 -16.18
CA THR A 59 8.40 -4.51 -15.89
C THR A 59 7.15 -4.79 -15.06
N HIS A 60 6.87 -3.89 -14.14
CA HIS A 60 5.65 -3.93 -13.33
C HIS A 60 4.48 -3.35 -14.13
N CYS A 61 3.34 -4.03 -14.11
CA CYS A 61 2.12 -3.59 -14.77
C CYS A 61 0.90 -3.74 -13.85
N LEU A 62 -0.16 -3.01 -14.17
CA LEU A 62 -1.44 -3.19 -13.49
C LEU A 62 -2.06 -4.53 -13.92
N GLY A 63 -2.45 -5.32 -12.91
CA GLY A 63 -3.14 -6.59 -13.11
C GLY A 63 -4.64 -6.50 -12.83
N VAL A 64 -5.26 -7.64 -12.60
CA VAL A 64 -6.68 -7.74 -12.19
C VAL A 64 -6.89 -7.10 -10.82
N ILE A 65 -5.94 -7.29 -9.88
CA ILE A 65 -5.92 -6.53 -8.62
C ILE A 65 -5.42 -5.13 -8.93
N ARG A 66 -6.27 -4.12 -8.71
CA ARG A 66 -6.03 -2.75 -9.16
C ARG A 66 -5.31 -1.89 -8.14
N HIS A 67 -5.62 -2.05 -6.86
CA HIS A 67 -5.01 -1.31 -5.77
C HIS A 67 -5.13 -2.10 -4.46
N MET A 68 -4.37 -1.66 -3.47
CA MET A 68 -4.61 -2.03 -2.08
C MET A 68 -5.03 -0.79 -1.30
N ALA A 69 -5.97 -0.95 -0.38
CA ALA A 69 -6.37 0.09 0.53
C ALA A 69 -5.78 -0.16 1.93
N LEU A 70 -5.10 0.84 2.47
CA LEU A 70 -4.58 0.84 3.83
C LEU A 70 -5.49 1.69 4.71
N LEU A 71 -6.05 1.07 5.75
CA LEU A 71 -6.88 1.78 6.73
C LEU A 71 -6.01 2.71 7.58
N THR A 72 -6.45 3.94 7.76
CA THR A 72 -5.78 4.94 8.60
C THR A 72 -6.80 5.76 9.38
N ASP A 73 -6.36 6.34 10.48
CA ASP A 73 -7.17 7.28 11.26
C ASP A 73 -7.13 8.70 10.69
N ASP A 74 -6.14 9.02 9.84
CA ASP A 74 -5.97 10.35 9.26
C ASP A 74 -5.39 10.26 7.84
N VAL A 75 -6.29 10.37 6.86
CA VAL A 75 -5.94 10.33 5.43
C VAL A 75 -5.12 11.56 5.04
N ASP A 76 -5.42 12.73 5.60
CA ASP A 76 -4.73 13.97 5.26
C ASP A 76 -3.28 13.97 5.75
N GLU A 77 -3.04 13.50 6.96
CA GLU A 77 -1.69 13.39 7.51
C GLU A 77 -0.81 12.44 6.68
N ILE A 78 -1.32 11.24 6.38
CA ILE A 78 -0.58 10.25 5.57
C ILE A 78 -0.34 10.78 4.16
N ALA A 79 -1.35 11.36 3.51
CA ALA A 79 -1.22 11.94 2.18
C ALA A 79 -0.15 13.06 2.15
N ALA A 80 -0.13 13.94 3.16
CA ALA A 80 0.87 14.99 3.27
C ALA A 80 2.29 14.41 3.42
N LYS A 81 2.47 13.38 4.26
CA LYS A 81 3.76 12.69 4.44
C LYS A 81 4.26 12.05 3.13
N VAL A 82 3.39 11.33 2.45
CA VAL A 82 3.70 10.66 1.18
C VAL A 82 4.09 11.66 0.10
N LYS A 83 3.32 12.76 -0.02
CA LYS A 83 3.60 13.84 -0.96
C LYS A 83 4.93 14.55 -0.65
N ALA A 84 5.19 14.84 0.62
CA ALA A 84 6.45 15.47 1.05
C ALA A 84 7.67 14.56 0.80
N ALA A 85 7.50 13.25 0.83
CA ALA A 85 8.53 12.26 0.50
C ALA A 85 8.77 12.10 -1.01
N GLY A 86 8.00 12.80 -1.87
CA GLY A 86 8.18 12.82 -3.32
C GLY A 86 7.38 11.79 -4.11
N TYR A 87 6.46 11.07 -3.46
CA TYR A 87 5.57 10.15 -4.17
C TYR A 87 4.42 10.90 -4.84
N ASP A 88 3.96 10.38 -5.98
CA ASP A 88 2.87 10.95 -6.74
C ASP A 88 1.52 10.63 -6.10
N LEU A 89 0.90 11.67 -5.54
CA LEU A 89 -0.45 11.61 -5.00
C LEU A 89 -1.45 11.96 -6.11
N PHE A 90 -1.84 10.95 -6.90
CA PHE A 90 -2.68 11.19 -8.08
C PHE A 90 -4.15 11.42 -7.77
N ILE A 91 -4.62 11.09 -6.54
CA ILE A 91 -5.91 11.52 -6.01
C ILE A 91 -5.66 12.14 -4.63
N GLU A 92 -5.85 13.46 -4.54
CA GLU A 92 -5.73 14.22 -3.30
C GLU A 92 -6.83 13.80 -2.30
N PRO A 93 -6.62 14.00 -0.98
CA PRO A 93 -7.62 13.69 0.03
C PRO A 93 -8.98 14.29 -0.28
N ASN A 94 -9.99 13.47 -0.30
CA ASN A 94 -11.36 13.90 -0.56
C ASN A 94 -12.39 12.96 0.08
N ASP A 95 -13.57 13.51 0.30
CA ASP A 95 -14.71 12.78 0.81
C ASP A 95 -15.49 12.14 -0.33
N ARG A 96 -15.94 10.92 -0.12
CA ARG A 96 -16.81 10.18 -1.02
C ARG A 96 -17.94 9.52 -0.25
N ASP A 97 -19.09 9.43 -0.92
CA ASP A 97 -20.21 8.63 -0.45
C ASP A 97 -20.34 7.42 -1.37
N ILE A 98 -20.01 6.23 -0.86
CA ILE A 98 -20.24 4.99 -1.61
C ILE A 98 -21.76 4.76 -1.64
N PRO A 99 -22.38 4.64 -2.83
CA PRO A 99 -23.84 4.59 -2.98
C PRO A 99 -24.40 3.20 -2.65
N SER A 100 -23.98 2.64 -1.53
CA SER A 100 -24.57 1.44 -0.95
C SER A 100 -25.84 1.79 -0.17
N ASP A 101 -26.56 0.79 0.30
CA ASP A 101 -27.73 0.96 1.17
C ASP A 101 -27.49 0.24 2.51
N PRO A 102 -27.27 0.98 3.60
CA PRO A 102 -27.16 2.45 3.70
C PRO A 102 -25.94 3.02 2.97
N VAL A 103 -25.99 4.31 2.64
CA VAL A 103 -24.85 5.05 2.08
C VAL A 103 -23.65 4.94 3.02
N TYR A 104 -22.46 4.76 2.43
CA TYR A 104 -21.22 4.53 3.17
C TYR A 104 -20.23 5.68 2.95
N PRO A 105 -20.17 6.65 3.89
CA PRO A 105 -19.30 7.80 3.76
C PRO A 105 -17.85 7.42 4.08
N ILE A 106 -16.93 7.86 3.23
CA ILE A 106 -15.49 7.63 3.39
C ILE A 106 -14.69 8.90 3.11
N ARG A 107 -13.45 8.92 3.59
CA ARG A 107 -12.41 9.83 3.13
C ARG A 107 -11.25 9.03 2.58
N MET A 108 -10.72 9.42 1.43
CA MET A 108 -9.69 8.64 0.76
C MET A 108 -8.69 9.51 -0.01
N ALA A 109 -7.52 8.95 -0.29
CA ALA A 109 -6.50 9.48 -1.18
C ALA A 109 -5.78 8.33 -1.88
N PHE A 110 -5.16 8.58 -3.04
CA PHE A 110 -4.39 7.57 -3.76
C PHE A 110 -3.00 8.07 -4.12
N CYS A 111 -2.00 7.23 -3.97
CA CYS A 111 -0.66 7.46 -4.49
C CYS A 111 -0.16 6.27 -5.31
N TYR A 112 0.90 6.50 -6.10
CA TYR A 112 1.71 5.40 -6.62
C TYR A 112 2.79 5.06 -5.61
N GLY A 113 2.88 3.78 -5.26
CA GLY A 113 3.94 3.25 -4.40
C GLY A 113 5.25 3.05 -5.16
N PRO A 114 6.30 2.56 -4.46
CA PRO A 114 7.66 2.47 -4.99
C PRO A 114 7.83 1.53 -6.20
N LEU A 115 6.90 0.60 -6.42
CA LEU A 115 6.90 -0.33 -7.56
C LEU A 115 5.88 0.06 -8.64
N GLY A 116 5.25 1.23 -8.54
CA GLY A 116 4.17 1.67 -9.40
C GLY A 116 2.79 1.14 -9.01
N GLU A 117 2.69 0.41 -7.90
CA GLU A 117 1.42 -0.07 -7.37
C GLU A 117 0.56 1.10 -6.91
N GLN A 118 -0.75 0.97 -7.07
CA GLN A 118 -1.70 1.94 -6.56
C GLN A 118 -2.01 1.63 -5.10
N VAL A 119 -1.79 2.61 -4.23
CA VAL A 119 -2.06 2.52 -2.79
C VAL A 119 -3.13 3.55 -2.44
N GLU A 120 -4.23 3.07 -1.86
CA GLU A 120 -5.29 3.91 -1.31
C GLU A 120 -5.07 4.07 0.19
N PHE A 121 -5.18 5.29 0.68
CA PHE A 121 -5.35 5.57 2.11
C PHE A 121 -6.82 5.81 2.37
N TYR A 122 -7.39 5.10 3.33
CA TYR A 122 -8.83 4.94 3.48
C TYR A 122 -9.26 5.13 4.93
N MET A 123 -10.33 5.88 5.13
CA MET A 123 -10.94 6.11 6.43
C MET A 123 -12.47 6.09 6.28
N GLU A 124 -13.13 5.36 7.16
CA GLU A 124 -14.60 5.44 7.32
C GLU A 124 -14.98 6.74 8.04
N ARG A 125 -16.09 7.36 7.63
CA ARG A 125 -16.59 8.61 8.23
C ARG A 125 -17.87 8.40 8.99
#